data_8afba4be0fd5ab661de999b607c088ee
#
_entry.id   8afba4be0fd5ab661de999b607c088ee
#
_cell.length_a   1.000
_cell.length_b   1.000
_cell.length_c   1.000
_cell.angle_alpha   90.00
_cell.angle_beta   90.00
_cell.angle_gamma   90.00
#
_symmetry.space_group_name_H-M   'P 1'
#
loop_
_entity.id
_entity.type
_entity.pdbx_description
1 polymer ?
#
loop_
_entity_poly.entity_id
_entity_poly.type
_entity_poly.pdbx_seq_one_letter_code
_entity_poly.pdbx_strand_id
1 'polypeptide(L)'
;MTQTSTHPVTLFTGQWADLPLEEVAALASGWGYDGLEIACSGEHLDVARALDEPSYLRGRREILDRHGLAVHAISNHLNSQAVCDDPIDFRHEAIVRPRVWGDGEAEGVRQRAAEELKQTAVVARALGVYTVVGFTGSSIWQYVAMFPPVGADVIEAGFQDFADRWNPILDVFDAEGVRFAHEVHPSEIGRASCRERVFTAV
;
A
#
# COMPACT_ATOMS: atom_id res chain seq x y z
N MET A 1 7.47 36.74 3.32
CA MET A 1 8.25 35.72 2.58
C MET A 1 8.13 34.43 3.36
N THR A 2 7.20 33.56 2.99
CA THR A 2 7.07 32.22 3.56
C THR A 2 8.24 31.39 3.06
N GLN A 3 9.07 30.91 3.96
CA GLN A 3 10.11 29.94 3.65
C GLN A 3 9.41 28.69 3.11
N THR A 4 9.52 28.41 1.82
CA THR A 4 9.08 27.13 1.27
C THR A 4 9.94 26.05 1.94
N SER A 5 9.30 25.21 2.74
CA SER A 5 9.93 24.03 3.34
C SER A 5 10.59 23.22 2.22
N THR A 6 11.85 22.85 2.38
CA THR A 6 12.56 21.98 1.43
C THR A 6 12.02 20.53 1.50
N HIS A 7 11.19 20.24 2.48
CA HIS A 7 10.58 18.94 2.71
C HIS A 7 9.07 19.13 2.91
N PRO A 8 8.23 18.68 1.97
CA PRO A 8 6.78 18.78 2.12
C PRO A 8 6.30 17.92 3.28
N VAL A 9 5.33 18.42 4.04
CA VAL A 9 4.65 17.69 5.10
C VAL A 9 3.32 17.20 4.53
N THR A 10 3.11 15.89 4.53
CA THR A 10 1.92 15.25 3.96
C THR A 10 1.07 14.58 5.03
N LEU A 11 -0.24 14.56 4.82
CA LEU A 11 -1.19 13.83 5.64
C LEU A 11 -1.54 12.50 4.98
N PHE A 12 -1.42 11.39 5.72
CA PHE A 12 -1.95 10.09 5.30
C PHE A 12 -3.48 10.07 5.51
N THR A 13 -4.23 9.75 4.46
CA THR A 13 -5.69 9.87 4.50
C THR A 13 -6.41 8.66 5.09
N GLY A 14 -5.70 7.56 5.37
CA GLY A 14 -6.31 6.30 5.82
C GLY A 14 -7.06 6.39 7.15
N GLN A 15 -6.68 7.29 8.06
CA GLN A 15 -7.37 7.51 9.32
C GLN A 15 -8.76 8.15 9.16
N TRP A 16 -9.04 8.74 8.01
CA TRP A 16 -10.30 9.41 7.67
C TRP A 16 -11.01 8.73 6.50
N ALA A 17 -10.88 7.40 6.39
CA ALA A 17 -11.48 6.63 5.29
C ALA A 17 -13.02 6.62 5.31
N ASP A 18 -13.63 7.08 6.39
CA ASP A 18 -15.06 7.33 6.59
C ASP A 18 -15.54 8.68 6.05
N LEU A 19 -14.62 9.62 5.77
CA LEU A 19 -14.93 10.92 5.19
C LEU A 19 -14.71 10.92 3.67
N PRO A 20 -15.44 11.75 2.90
CA PRO A 20 -15.11 12.00 1.51
C PRO A 20 -13.71 12.60 1.32
N LEU A 21 -13.00 12.26 0.24
CA LEU A 21 -11.67 12.83 -0.04
C LEU A 21 -11.70 14.37 -0.10
N GLU A 22 -12.77 14.97 -0.62
CA GLU A 22 -12.95 16.42 -0.67
C GLU A 22 -12.90 17.06 0.72
N GLU A 23 -13.57 16.44 1.70
CA GLU A 23 -13.59 16.92 3.08
C GLU A 23 -12.22 16.79 3.75
N VAL A 24 -11.54 15.63 3.55
CA VAL A 24 -10.18 15.43 4.06
C VAL A 24 -9.20 16.42 3.44
N ALA A 25 -9.33 16.71 2.16
CA ALA A 25 -8.49 17.69 1.47
C ALA A 25 -8.70 19.11 2.03
N ALA A 26 -9.97 19.50 2.28
CA ALA A 26 -10.28 20.79 2.89
C ALA A 26 -9.67 20.91 4.30
N LEU A 27 -9.78 19.87 5.13
CA LEU A 27 -9.20 19.83 6.47
C LEU A 27 -7.68 19.91 6.42
N ALA A 28 -7.03 19.08 5.59
CA ALA A 28 -5.57 19.03 5.47
C ALA A 28 -5.00 20.39 5.03
N SER A 29 -5.63 21.02 4.04
CA SER A 29 -5.26 22.37 3.60
C SER A 29 -5.42 23.39 4.73
N GLY A 30 -6.53 23.31 5.47
CA GLY A 30 -6.79 24.21 6.60
C GLY A 30 -5.80 24.02 7.76
N TRP A 31 -5.23 22.83 7.92
CA TRP A 31 -4.20 22.53 8.91
C TRP A 31 -2.78 22.88 8.44
N GLY A 32 -2.61 23.27 7.18
CA GLY A 32 -1.33 23.71 6.63
C GLY A 32 -0.43 22.58 6.12
N TYR A 33 -0.99 21.43 5.75
CA TYR A 33 -0.25 20.39 5.03
C TYR A 33 0.06 20.81 3.59
N ASP A 34 1.19 20.36 3.07
CA ASP A 34 1.63 20.62 1.69
C ASP A 34 1.01 19.64 0.70
N GLY A 35 0.54 18.49 1.18
CA GLY A 35 -0.02 17.44 0.32
C GLY A 35 -0.60 16.27 1.08
N LEU A 36 -0.97 15.23 0.32
CA LEU A 36 -1.55 14.00 0.84
C LEU A 36 -0.73 12.77 0.41
N GLU A 37 -0.75 11.76 1.26
CA GLU A 37 -0.61 10.36 0.91
C GLU A 37 -2.01 9.77 0.87
N ILE A 38 -2.48 9.41 -0.34
CA ILE A 38 -3.87 8.96 -0.53
C ILE A 38 -3.98 7.47 -0.33
N ALA A 39 -4.82 7.04 0.62
CA ALA A 39 -5.10 5.64 0.86
C ALA A 39 -5.96 5.02 -0.25
N CYS A 40 -5.56 3.82 -0.72
CA CYS A 40 -6.37 2.99 -1.62
C CYS A 40 -7.48 2.25 -0.85
N SER A 41 -8.16 2.97 0.05
CA SER A 41 -9.24 2.46 0.91
C SER A 41 -10.39 3.45 0.97
N GLY A 42 -11.53 3.02 1.51
CA GLY A 42 -12.73 3.84 1.50
C GLY A 42 -13.10 4.29 0.10
N GLU A 43 -13.50 5.57 -0.04
CA GLU A 43 -13.74 6.19 -1.33
C GLU A 43 -12.58 7.09 -1.82
N HIS A 44 -11.47 7.14 -1.08
CA HIS A 44 -10.37 8.07 -1.40
C HIS A 44 -9.73 7.72 -2.74
N LEU A 45 -9.32 6.47 -2.92
CA LEU A 45 -8.82 5.97 -4.19
C LEU A 45 -9.22 4.50 -4.40
N ASP A 46 -10.01 4.24 -5.42
CA ASP A 46 -10.34 2.89 -5.88
C ASP A 46 -9.50 2.54 -7.10
N VAL A 47 -8.62 1.55 -6.94
CA VAL A 47 -7.65 1.14 -7.96
C VAL A 47 -8.34 0.60 -9.21
N ALA A 48 -9.34 -0.27 -9.07
CA ALA A 48 -10.06 -0.83 -10.21
C ALA A 48 -10.80 0.27 -10.99
N ARG A 49 -11.51 1.12 -10.27
CA ARG A 49 -12.20 2.25 -10.87
C ARG A 49 -11.26 3.23 -11.57
N ALA A 50 -10.06 3.42 -11.01
CA ALA A 50 -9.06 4.30 -11.60
C ALA A 50 -8.52 3.77 -12.94
N LEU A 51 -8.50 2.45 -13.14
CA LEU A 51 -8.11 1.82 -14.40
C LEU A 51 -9.23 1.89 -15.45
N ASP A 52 -10.47 1.71 -15.02
CA ASP A 52 -11.62 1.61 -15.93
C ASP A 52 -12.16 3.00 -16.33
N GLU A 53 -12.03 4.01 -15.46
CA GLU A 53 -12.62 5.34 -15.62
C GLU A 53 -11.54 6.45 -15.64
N PRO A 54 -11.02 6.88 -16.79
CA PRO A 54 -10.03 7.97 -16.86
C PRO A 54 -10.50 9.29 -16.20
N SER A 55 -11.81 9.53 -16.17
CA SER A 55 -12.39 10.70 -15.50
C SER A 55 -12.27 10.65 -13.97
N TYR A 56 -12.19 9.45 -13.39
CA TYR A 56 -12.07 9.27 -11.95
C TYR A 56 -10.77 9.85 -11.40
N LEU A 57 -9.62 9.49 -12.00
CA LEU A 57 -8.32 10.04 -11.58
C LEU A 57 -8.24 11.55 -11.77
N ARG A 58 -8.81 12.06 -12.86
CA ARG A 58 -8.91 13.51 -13.08
C ARG A 58 -9.70 14.18 -11.97
N GLY A 59 -10.86 13.63 -11.59
CA GLY A 59 -11.66 14.16 -10.49
C GLY A 59 -10.90 14.15 -9.14
N ARG A 60 -10.08 13.11 -8.88
CA ARG A 60 -9.21 13.10 -7.67
C ARG A 60 -8.18 14.23 -7.70
N ARG A 61 -7.54 14.50 -8.83
CA ARG A 61 -6.60 15.62 -8.97
C ARG A 61 -7.30 16.98 -8.81
N GLU A 62 -8.46 17.16 -9.44
CA GLU A 62 -9.22 18.40 -9.33
C GLU A 62 -9.63 18.74 -7.90
N ILE A 63 -9.91 17.70 -7.07
CA ILE A 63 -10.14 17.89 -5.63
C ILE A 63 -8.91 18.52 -4.98
N LEU A 64 -7.74 17.94 -5.20
CA LEU A 64 -6.51 18.39 -4.55
C LEU A 64 -6.09 19.79 -5.04
N ASP A 65 -6.20 20.03 -6.34
CA ASP A 65 -5.89 21.33 -6.95
C ASP A 65 -6.74 22.46 -6.35
N ARG A 66 -8.03 22.21 -6.08
CA ARG A 66 -8.91 23.18 -5.42
C ARG A 66 -8.45 23.57 -4.02
N HIS A 67 -7.78 22.65 -3.32
CA HIS A 67 -7.29 22.85 -1.96
C HIS A 67 -5.79 23.17 -1.88
N GLY A 68 -5.12 23.29 -3.05
CA GLY A 68 -3.69 23.62 -3.13
C GLY A 68 -2.78 22.51 -2.57
N LEU A 69 -3.22 21.26 -2.64
CA LEU A 69 -2.48 20.10 -2.12
C LEU A 69 -1.83 19.28 -3.24
N ALA A 70 -0.62 18.79 -3.01
CA ALA A 70 0.05 17.82 -3.88
C ALA A 70 -0.23 16.38 -3.46
N VAL A 71 -0.06 15.40 -4.38
CA VAL A 71 0.02 13.97 -4.03
C VAL A 71 1.48 13.56 -4.07
N HIS A 72 2.01 13.13 -2.92
CA HIS A 72 3.41 12.70 -2.82
C HIS A 72 3.55 11.17 -2.81
N ALA A 73 2.54 10.48 -2.32
CA ALA A 73 2.44 9.03 -2.33
C ALA A 73 0.98 8.58 -2.39
N ILE A 74 0.75 7.35 -2.81
CA ILE A 74 -0.49 6.61 -2.52
C ILE A 74 -0.13 5.40 -1.68
N SER A 75 -1.10 4.87 -0.94
CA SER A 75 -0.84 3.73 -0.05
C SER A 75 -1.91 2.66 -0.16
N ASN A 76 -1.48 1.40 -0.17
CA ASN A 76 -2.38 0.25 -0.25
C ASN A 76 -2.06 -0.78 0.84
N HIS A 77 -2.01 -0.32 2.10
CA HIS A 77 -1.64 -1.11 3.27
C HIS A 77 -2.53 -2.36 3.45
N LEU A 78 -3.84 -2.17 3.37
CA LEU A 78 -4.81 -3.20 3.75
C LEU A 78 -4.81 -4.40 2.78
N ASN A 79 -4.71 -4.15 1.47
CA ASN A 79 -4.63 -5.24 0.51
C ASN A 79 -3.22 -5.83 0.45
N SER A 80 -2.16 -5.00 0.59
CA SER A 80 -0.78 -5.50 0.53
C SER A 80 -0.43 -6.43 1.70
N GLN A 81 -1.06 -6.24 2.87
CA GLN A 81 -0.96 -7.17 4.00
C GLN A 81 -1.28 -8.60 3.59
N ALA A 82 -2.32 -8.80 2.79
CA ALA A 82 -2.77 -10.13 2.39
C ALA A 82 -1.87 -10.84 1.37
N VAL A 83 -0.83 -10.19 0.83
CA VAL A 83 0.07 -10.82 -0.17
C VAL A 83 0.82 -12.02 0.40
N CYS A 84 1.36 -11.89 1.62
CA CYS A 84 2.15 -12.94 2.26
C CYS A 84 1.55 -13.50 3.54
N ASP A 85 0.49 -12.89 4.10
CA ASP A 85 -0.04 -13.37 5.38
C ASP A 85 -0.51 -14.82 5.31
N ASP A 86 -0.17 -15.57 6.37
CA ASP A 86 -0.64 -16.91 6.64
C ASP A 86 -0.87 -17.07 8.15
N PRO A 87 -2.06 -17.47 8.60
CA PRO A 87 -3.25 -17.78 7.79
C PRO A 87 -3.95 -16.53 7.26
N ILE A 88 -4.62 -16.66 6.11
CA ILE A 88 -5.69 -15.75 5.68
C ILE A 88 -6.97 -16.19 6.38
N ASP A 89 -7.64 -15.29 7.10
CA ASP A 89 -8.84 -15.58 7.87
C ASP A 89 -9.79 -14.37 7.99
N PHE A 90 -10.79 -14.46 8.85
CA PHE A 90 -11.82 -13.43 9.06
C PHE A 90 -11.28 -12.02 9.35
N ARG A 91 -10.04 -11.88 9.84
CA ARG A 91 -9.39 -10.58 10.09
C ARG A 91 -9.13 -9.87 8.77
N HIS A 92 -8.75 -10.62 7.74
CA HIS A 92 -8.48 -10.10 6.41
C HIS A 92 -9.75 -9.69 5.68
N GLU A 93 -10.86 -10.45 5.85
CA GLU A 93 -12.16 -10.08 5.29
C GLU A 93 -12.58 -8.67 5.66
N ALA A 94 -12.29 -8.27 6.91
CA ALA A 94 -12.67 -6.96 7.43
C ALA A 94 -11.85 -5.79 6.85
N ILE A 95 -10.68 -6.06 6.27
CA ILE A 95 -9.74 -5.00 5.86
C ILE A 95 -9.49 -4.93 4.36
N VAL A 96 -9.46 -6.06 3.65
CA VAL A 96 -9.23 -6.07 2.20
C VAL A 96 -10.48 -5.65 1.42
N ARG A 97 -10.27 -5.18 0.20
CA ARG A 97 -11.40 -4.89 -0.70
C ARG A 97 -12.22 -6.16 -0.98
N PRO A 98 -13.57 -6.08 -1.11
CA PRO A 98 -14.38 -7.25 -1.43
C PRO A 98 -13.93 -8.02 -2.68
N ARG A 99 -13.41 -7.34 -3.70
CA ARG A 99 -12.85 -7.98 -4.90
C ARG A 99 -11.56 -8.75 -4.62
N VAL A 100 -10.79 -8.34 -3.61
CA VAL A 100 -9.59 -9.06 -3.15
C VAL A 100 -9.99 -10.26 -2.29
N TRP A 101 -10.95 -10.07 -1.40
CA TRP A 101 -11.49 -11.18 -0.60
C TRP A 101 -12.09 -12.28 -1.48
N GLY A 102 -13.01 -11.91 -2.39
CA GLY A 102 -13.69 -12.85 -3.29
C GLY A 102 -14.46 -13.92 -2.54
N ASP A 103 -14.06 -15.17 -2.70
CA ASP A 103 -14.64 -16.35 -2.04
C ASP A 103 -13.98 -16.70 -0.69
N GLY A 104 -12.94 -15.94 -0.29
CA GLY A 104 -12.21 -16.16 0.96
C GLY A 104 -11.24 -17.35 0.91
N GLU A 105 -11.04 -18.00 -0.25
CA GLU A 105 -10.02 -19.03 -0.39
C GLU A 105 -8.64 -18.39 -0.25
N ALA A 106 -7.81 -18.90 0.68
CA ALA A 106 -6.62 -18.22 1.16
C ALA A 106 -5.62 -17.87 0.04
N GLU A 107 -5.28 -18.82 -0.82
CA GLU A 107 -4.34 -18.57 -1.91
C GLU A 107 -4.96 -17.65 -2.97
N GLY A 108 -6.25 -17.77 -3.22
CA GLY A 108 -6.99 -16.86 -4.09
C GLY A 108 -6.98 -15.41 -3.60
N VAL A 109 -7.12 -15.21 -2.27
CA VAL A 109 -6.98 -13.86 -1.66
C VAL A 109 -5.59 -13.31 -1.87
N ARG A 110 -4.52 -14.08 -1.63
CA ARG A 110 -3.13 -13.67 -1.84
C ARG A 110 -2.86 -13.27 -3.30
N GLN A 111 -3.33 -14.08 -4.25
CA GLN A 111 -3.16 -13.80 -5.67
C GLN A 111 -3.91 -12.53 -6.09
N ARG A 112 -5.14 -12.33 -5.63
CA ARG A 112 -5.91 -11.12 -5.91
C ARG A 112 -5.29 -9.89 -5.25
N ALA A 113 -4.71 -10.03 -4.06
CA ALA A 113 -3.96 -8.97 -3.39
C ALA A 113 -2.70 -8.58 -4.19
N ALA A 114 -1.95 -9.56 -4.68
CA ALA A 114 -0.78 -9.31 -5.53
C ALA A 114 -1.17 -8.58 -6.83
N GLU A 115 -2.29 -8.97 -7.46
CA GLU A 115 -2.80 -8.31 -8.66
C GLU A 115 -3.26 -6.87 -8.36
N GLU A 116 -3.93 -6.64 -7.25
CA GLU A 116 -4.32 -5.31 -6.79
C GLU A 116 -3.09 -4.40 -6.63
N LEU A 117 -1.97 -4.93 -6.11
CA LEU A 117 -0.73 -4.17 -5.95
C LEU A 117 -0.09 -3.82 -7.30
N LYS A 118 -0.05 -4.75 -8.26
CA LYS A 118 0.42 -4.46 -9.62
C LYS A 118 -0.40 -3.35 -10.25
N GLN A 119 -1.71 -3.42 -10.14
CA GLN A 119 -2.63 -2.40 -10.62
C GLN A 119 -2.42 -1.06 -9.90
N THR A 120 -2.10 -1.09 -8.60
CA THR A 120 -1.77 0.11 -7.83
C THR A 120 -0.55 0.84 -8.40
N ALA A 121 0.48 0.12 -8.86
CA ALA A 121 1.64 0.73 -9.52
C ALA A 121 1.24 1.46 -10.82
N VAL A 122 0.40 0.85 -11.65
CA VAL A 122 -0.14 1.49 -12.88
C VAL A 122 -0.92 2.76 -12.54
N VAL A 123 -1.79 2.70 -11.52
CA VAL A 123 -2.59 3.86 -11.06
C VAL A 123 -1.69 4.95 -10.50
N ALA A 124 -0.67 4.61 -9.72
CA ALA A 124 0.31 5.56 -9.20
C ALA A 124 0.99 6.31 -10.36
N ARG A 125 1.47 5.57 -11.36
CA ARG A 125 2.06 6.15 -12.58
C ARG A 125 1.09 7.08 -13.30
N ALA A 126 -0.16 6.67 -13.47
CA ALA A 126 -1.20 7.47 -14.12
C ALA A 126 -1.53 8.74 -13.32
N LEU A 127 -1.44 8.72 -11.99
CA LEU A 127 -1.54 9.90 -11.12
C LEU A 127 -0.28 10.79 -11.16
N GLY A 128 0.83 10.37 -11.76
CA GLY A 128 2.10 11.06 -11.70
C GLY A 128 2.78 10.94 -10.33
N VAL A 129 2.44 9.90 -9.56
CA VAL A 129 2.98 9.57 -8.25
C VAL A 129 3.95 8.40 -8.40
N TYR A 130 5.11 8.47 -7.77
CA TYR A 130 6.19 7.51 -7.96
C TYR A 130 6.51 6.71 -6.70
N THR A 131 5.66 6.79 -5.69
CA THR A 131 5.81 6.05 -4.44
C THR A 131 4.47 5.47 -4.02
N VAL A 132 4.46 4.16 -3.79
CA VAL A 132 3.34 3.44 -3.16
C VAL A 132 3.82 2.92 -1.83
N VAL A 133 3.10 3.25 -0.76
CA VAL A 133 3.40 2.79 0.60
C VAL A 133 2.51 1.60 0.93
N GLY A 134 3.03 0.63 1.66
CA GLY A 134 2.22 -0.52 2.09
C GLY A 134 2.95 -1.45 3.04
N PHE A 135 2.18 -2.40 3.56
CA PHE A 135 2.68 -3.55 4.29
C PHE A 135 3.08 -4.66 3.33
N THR A 136 3.72 -5.68 3.85
CA THR A 136 4.14 -6.81 3.00
C THR A 136 3.41 -8.10 3.35
N GLY A 137 2.86 -8.19 4.55
CA GLY A 137 2.46 -9.44 5.13
C GLY A 137 3.63 -10.37 5.46
N SER A 138 3.35 -11.48 6.11
CA SER A 138 4.36 -12.49 6.44
C SER A 138 3.71 -13.84 6.72
N SER A 139 4.20 -14.90 6.08
CA SER A 139 3.76 -16.27 6.37
C SER A 139 4.34 -16.84 7.66
N ILE A 140 5.32 -16.18 8.25
CA ILE A 140 6.06 -16.66 9.43
C ILE A 140 5.96 -15.74 10.65
N TRP A 141 5.16 -14.67 10.59
CA TRP A 141 5.07 -13.69 11.69
C TRP A 141 4.71 -14.36 13.04
N GLN A 142 3.86 -15.39 13.03
CA GLN A 142 3.44 -16.11 14.22
C GLN A 142 4.56 -16.91 14.89
N TYR A 143 5.66 -17.16 14.18
CA TYR A 143 6.80 -17.91 14.69
C TYR A 143 7.93 -17.00 15.19
N VAL A 144 7.89 -15.71 14.85
CA VAL A 144 8.92 -14.75 15.29
C VAL A 144 8.75 -14.45 16.77
N ALA A 145 9.82 -14.62 17.54
CA ALA A 145 9.85 -14.38 19.00
C ALA A 145 8.90 -15.25 19.83
N MET A 146 8.44 -16.38 19.32
CA MET A 146 7.58 -17.33 20.06
C MET A 146 8.40 -18.44 20.73
N PHE A 147 7.79 -19.05 21.75
CA PHE A 147 8.35 -20.23 22.41
C PHE A 147 7.31 -21.38 22.36
N PRO A 148 7.72 -22.63 22.02
CA PRO A 148 9.08 -23.05 21.62
C PRO A 148 9.51 -22.43 20.27
N PRO A 149 10.83 -22.21 20.07
CA PRO A 149 11.32 -21.62 18.83
C PRO A 149 11.21 -22.62 17.66
N VAL A 150 11.05 -22.08 16.45
CA VAL A 150 11.11 -22.88 15.22
C VAL A 150 12.55 -23.02 14.70
N GLY A 151 12.79 -23.99 13.84
CA GLY A 151 14.07 -24.16 13.17
C GLY A 151 14.37 -23.04 12.17
N ALA A 152 15.65 -22.87 11.85
CA ALA A 152 16.08 -21.88 10.87
C ALA A 152 15.51 -22.15 9.46
N ASP A 153 15.25 -23.42 9.15
CA ASP A 153 14.62 -23.86 7.89
C ASP A 153 13.21 -23.30 7.70
N VAL A 154 12.42 -23.18 8.78
CA VAL A 154 11.09 -22.56 8.72
C VAL A 154 11.19 -21.07 8.41
N ILE A 155 12.16 -20.41 9.01
CA ILE A 155 12.39 -18.96 8.77
C ILE A 155 12.87 -18.75 7.33
N GLU A 156 13.82 -19.55 6.85
CA GLU A 156 14.33 -19.45 5.47
C GLU A 156 13.21 -19.70 4.45
N ALA A 157 12.36 -20.71 4.68
CA ALA A 157 11.21 -20.98 3.83
C ALA A 157 10.22 -19.79 3.77
N GLY A 158 10.01 -19.10 4.89
CA GLY A 158 9.17 -17.89 4.92
C GLY A 158 9.77 -16.75 4.10
N PHE A 159 11.07 -16.54 4.14
CA PHE A 159 11.74 -15.55 3.29
C PHE A 159 11.69 -15.92 1.81
N GLN A 160 11.79 -17.21 1.48
CA GLN A 160 11.65 -17.66 0.10
C GLN A 160 10.22 -17.43 -0.41
N ASP A 161 9.18 -17.81 0.36
CA ASP A 161 7.78 -17.53 0.01
C ASP A 161 7.52 -16.03 -0.21
N PHE A 162 8.10 -15.20 0.66
CA PHE A 162 8.06 -13.75 0.50
C PHE A 162 8.66 -13.30 -0.85
N ALA A 163 9.86 -13.76 -1.17
CA ALA A 163 10.54 -13.41 -2.41
C ALA A 163 9.74 -13.86 -3.64
N ASP A 164 9.21 -15.08 -3.60
CA ASP A 164 8.44 -15.66 -4.70
C ASP A 164 7.14 -14.88 -4.99
N ARG A 165 6.50 -14.33 -3.95
CA ARG A 165 5.27 -13.53 -4.08
C ARG A 165 5.55 -12.08 -4.47
N TRP A 166 6.57 -11.45 -3.87
CA TRP A 166 6.84 -10.04 -4.08
C TRP A 166 7.64 -9.74 -5.36
N ASN A 167 8.55 -10.60 -5.80
CA ASN A 167 9.33 -10.34 -7.00
C ASN A 167 8.46 -10.04 -8.24
N PRO A 168 7.40 -10.82 -8.55
CA PRO A 168 6.53 -10.51 -9.69
C PRO A 168 5.72 -9.22 -9.54
N ILE A 169 5.50 -8.75 -8.32
CA ILE A 169 4.86 -7.46 -8.05
C ILE A 169 5.86 -6.35 -8.36
N LEU A 170 7.06 -6.46 -7.82
CA LEU A 170 8.12 -5.47 -7.97
C LEU A 170 8.59 -5.32 -9.42
N ASP A 171 8.56 -6.39 -10.22
CA ASP A 171 8.84 -6.32 -11.65
C ASP A 171 7.86 -5.36 -12.37
N VAL A 172 6.58 -5.33 -11.95
CA VAL A 172 5.60 -4.36 -12.48
C VAL A 172 5.88 -2.96 -11.96
N PHE A 173 6.23 -2.80 -10.69
CA PHE A 173 6.62 -1.52 -10.12
C PHE A 173 7.83 -0.92 -10.86
N ASP A 174 8.84 -1.73 -11.15
CA ASP A 174 10.02 -1.32 -11.91
C ASP A 174 9.65 -0.92 -13.34
N ALA A 175 8.79 -1.69 -14.01
CA ALA A 175 8.32 -1.39 -15.36
C ALA A 175 7.55 -0.06 -15.43
N GLU A 176 6.77 0.26 -14.40
CA GLU A 176 6.05 1.53 -14.30
C GLU A 176 6.93 2.70 -13.79
N GLY A 177 8.15 2.42 -13.34
CA GLY A 177 9.04 3.42 -12.73
C GLY A 177 8.51 3.95 -11.39
N VAL A 178 7.78 3.10 -10.65
CA VAL A 178 7.20 3.39 -9.35
C VAL A 178 7.94 2.60 -8.28
N ARG A 179 8.16 3.19 -7.11
CA ARG A 179 8.81 2.52 -5.98
C ARG A 179 7.77 2.03 -4.99
N PHE A 180 7.98 0.84 -4.45
CA PHE A 180 7.27 0.37 -3.28
C PHE A 180 8.06 0.76 -2.02
N ALA A 181 7.43 1.49 -1.11
CA ALA A 181 7.97 1.86 0.19
C ALA A 181 7.33 1.00 1.27
N HIS A 182 8.09 0.08 1.83
CA HIS A 182 7.61 -0.78 2.90
C HIS A 182 7.53 -0.01 4.21
N GLU A 183 6.34 0.09 4.78
CA GLU A 183 6.15 0.52 6.15
C GLU A 183 6.41 -0.65 7.10
N VAL A 184 7.42 -0.52 7.95
CA VAL A 184 7.76 -1.56 8.93
C VAL A 184 6.72 -1.57 10.05
N HIS A 185 5.94 -2.63 10.09
CA HIS A 185 4.86 -2.82 11.04
C HIS A 185 5.08 -4.11 11.86
N PRO A 186 4.64 -4.20 13.12
CA PRO A 186 4.61 -5.46 13.86
C PRO A 186 3.86 -6.54 13.05
N SER A 187 4.38 -7.75 13.03
CA SER A 187 3.88 -8.88 12.24
C SER A 187 4.31 -8.90 10.75
N GLU A 188 5.20 -8.02 10.34
CA GLU A 188 5.81 -8.09 9.03
C GLU A 188 7.06 -8.98 9.02
N ILE A 189 7.56 -9.31 7.82
CA ILE A 189 8.70 -10.21 7.68
C ILE A 189 10.01 -9.62 8.25
N GLY A 190 10.08 -8.33 8.50
CA GLY A 190 11.15 -7.66 9.20
C GLY A 190 12.40 -7.34 8.37
N ARG A 191 13.48 -6.94 9.07
CA ARG A 191 14.69 -6.36 8.46
C ARG A 191 15.45 -7.25 7.48
N ALA A 192 15.29 -8.57 7.55
CA ALA A 192 16.04 -9.47 6.69
C ALA A 192 15.61 -9.44 5.23
N SER A 193 14.40 -8.97 4.96
CA SER A 193 13.90 -8.73 3.61
C SER A 193 14.64 -7.60 2.87
N CYS A 194 15.44 -6.80 3.57
CA CYS A 194 16.23 -5.71 2.97
C CYS A 194 17.42 -6.17 2.09
N ARG A 195 17.64 -7.44 1.90
CA ARG A 195 18.79 -7.92 1.09
C ARG A 195 18.51 -8.01 -0.40
N GLU A 196 17.27 -7.98 -0.80
CA GLU A 196 16.90 -8.07 -2.21
C GLU A 196 16.03 -6.86 -2.57
N ARG A 197 15.95 -6.50 -3.81
CA ARG A 197 15.39 -5.31 -4.48
C ARG A 197 14.21 -4.55 -3.84
N VAL A 198 13.62 -5.07 -2.78
CA VAL A 198 12.39 -4.57 -2.16
C VAL A 198 12.56 -3.21 -1.49
N PHE A 199 13.77 -2.83 -1.12
CA PHE A 199 13.97 -1.64 -0.30
C PHE A 199 15.01 -0.70 -0.88
N THR A 200 14.54 0.26 -1.63
CA THR A 200 15.24 1.54 -1.68
C THR A 200 14.73 2.34 -0.48
N ALA A 201 15.45 2.28 0.63
CA ALA A 201 15.22 3.20 1.74
C ALA A 201 15.35 4.63 1.23
N VAL A 202 14.38 5.47 1.56
CA VAL A 202 14.43 6.91 1.39
C VAL A 202 15.41 7.48 2.41
#